data_4ffb19f2b3fe5f3861238af8c50558fa
#
_entry.id   4ffb19f2b3fe5f3861238af8c50558fa
#
_cell.length_a   1.000
_cell.length_b   1.000
_cell.length_c   1.000
_cell.angle_alpha   90.00
_cell.angle_beta   90.00
_cell.angle_gamma   90.00
#
_symmetry.space_group_name_H-M   'P 1'
#
loop_
_entity.id
_entity.type
_entity.pdbx_description
1 polymer ?
#
loop_
_entity_poly.entity_id
_entity_poly.type
_entity_poly.pdbx_seq_one_letter_code
_entity_poly.pdbx_strand_id
1 'polypeptide(L)'
;MNILVSSLRVVVASMGLCVVGYTGVILGVAQAVTPATADGSLVADASGQVVGSRLVAQGFSDPRYVWPRPSAVNYDAAAAGGSNLSPANPEIATRAKAIIAAYGVDAPIPADLVTASGAGLDPHISLAGALFQVPRVAKARGMDEDSVRGLITRLAFAPGGPLTQDRIVNVLELNLALDAGA
;
A
#
# COMPACT_ATOMS: atom_id res chain seq x y z
N MET A 1 -46.89 -1.17 26.83
CA MET A 1 -46.22 -1.35 25.54
C MET A 1 -45.00 -2.25 25.79
N ASN A 2 -44.87 -3.32 25.04
CA ASN A 2 -43.87 -4.34 25.37
C ASN A 2 -42.47 -3.79 25.03
N ILE A 3 -41.56 -3.73 26.03
CA ILE A 3 -40.22 -3.18 25.90
C ILE A 3 -39.47 -3.81 24.71
N LEU A 4 -39.62 -5.11 24.48
CA LEU A 4 -39.03 -5.84 23.38
C LEU A 4 -39.48 -5.29 22.00
N VAL A 5 -40.78 -5.00 21.84
CA VAL A 5 -41.30 -4.44 20.58
C VAL A 5 -40.79 -3.02 20.36
N SER A 6 -40.71 -2.21 21.42
CA SER A 6 -40.13 -0.86 21.31
C SER A 6 -38.64 -0.90 20.96
N SER A 7 -37.87 -1.77 21.61
CA SER A 7 -36.44 -1.95 21.29
C SER A 7 -36.23 -2.43 19.87
N LEU A 8 -37.00 -3.39 19.40
CA LEU A 8 -36.93 -3.90 18.04
C LEU A 8 -37.23 -2.78 17.01
N ARG A 9 -38.26 -1.97 17.26
CA ARG A 9 -38.57 -0.82 16.36
C ARG A 9 -37.43 0.18 16.31
N VAL A 10 -36.79 0.50 17.43
CA VAL A 10 -35.65 1.43 17.47
C VAL A 10 -34.47 0.84 16.71
N VAL A 11 -34.13 -0.45 16.89
CA VAL A 11 -33.06 -1.12 16.14
C VAL A 11 -33.33 -1.08 14.65
N VAL A 12 -34.53 -1.47 14.22
CA VAL A 12 -34.87 -1.47 12.77
C VAL A 12 -34.83 -0.07 12.19
N ALA A 13 -35.38 0.94 12.91
CA ALA A 13 -35.33 2.33 12.44
C ALA A 13 -33.89 2.87 12.37
N SER A 14 -33.07 2.58 13.39
CA SER A 14 -31.64 2.99 13.41
C SER A 14 -30.85 2.32 12.30
N MET A 15 -31.06 1.02 12.07
CA MET A 15 -30.42 0.32 10.95
C MET A 15 -30.85 0.87 9.58
N GLY A 16 -32.17 1.13 9.41
CA GLY A 16 -32.66 1.74 8.18
C GLY A 16 -32.03 3.12 7.92
N LEU A 17 -31.93 3.95 8.94
CA LEU A 17 -31.32 5.28 8.81
C LEU A 17 -29.80 5.22 8.63
N CYS A 18 -29.09 4.51 9.51
CA CYS A 18 -27.62 4.54 9.55
C CYS A 18 -26.98 3.61 8.52
N VAL A 19 -27.55 2.43 8.25
CA VAL A 19 -26.95 1.47 7.32
C VAL A 19 -27.43 1.73 5.89
N VAL A 20 -28.74 1.92 5.68
CA VAL A 20 -29.24 2.09 4.31
C VAL A 20 -29.22 3.55 3.89
N GLY A 21 -29.84 4.45 4.68
CA GLY A 21 -29.97 5.86 4.31
C GLY A 21 -28.62 6.57 4.23
N TYR A 22 -27.86 6.56 5.32
CA TYR A 22 -26.53 7.22 5.37
C TYR A 22 -25.57 6.64 4.34
N THR A 23 -25.43 5.31 4.28
CA THR A 23 -24.53 4.66 3.32
C THR A 23 -24.93 4.95 1.88
N GLY A 24 -26.23 4.93 1.57
CA GLY A 24 -26.72 5.27 0.23
C GLY A 24 -26.41 6.70 -0.18
N VAL A 25 -26.55 7.67 0.74
CA VAL A 25 -26.19 9.08 0.48
C VAL A 25 -24.68 9.22 0.24
N ILE A 26 -23.84 8.65 1.15
CA ILE A 26 -22.37 8.75 1.00
C ILE A 26 -21.91 8.09 -0.30
N LEU A 27 -22.41 6.90 -0.61
CA LEU A 27 -22.06 6.20 -1.86
C LEU A 27 -22.52 7.02 -3.09
N GLY A 28 -23.72 7.56 -3.07
CA GLY A 28 -24.22 8.40 -4.16
C GLY A 28 -23.37 9.64 -4.39
N VAL A 29 -22.97 10.33 -3.31
CA VAL A 29 -22.05 11.47 -3.39
C VAL A 29 -20.67 11.04 -3.90
N ALA A 30 -20.11 9.94 -3.38
CA ALA A 30 -18.81 9.43 -3.78
C ALA A 30 -18.79 9.06 -5.27
N GLN A 31 -19.83 8.39 -5.77
CA GLN A 31 -19.95 8.04 -7.19
C GLN A 31 -20.09 9.27 -8.09
N ALA A 32 -20.75 10.33 -7.62
CA ALA A 32 -20.89 11.56 -8.39
C ALA A 32 -19.62 12.43 -8.43
N VAL A 33 -18.85 12.46 -7.31
CA VAL A 33 -17.71 13.39 -7.14
C VAL A 33 -16.37 12.70 -7.39
N THR A 34 -16.21 11.44 -6.94
CA THR A 34 -14.97 10.67 -7.00
C THR A 34 -15.19 9.22 -7.40
N PRO A 35 -15.73 8.94 -8.62
CA PRO A 35 -16.11 7.59 -9.02
C PRO A 35 -14.96 6.59 -8.93
N ALA A 36 -13.76 6.95 -9.39
CA ALA A 36 -12.59 6.07 -9.32
C ALA A 36 -12.24 5.65 -7.89
N THR A 37 -12.40 6.55 -6.91
CA THR A 37 -12.18 6.24 -5.50
C THR A 37 -13.31 5.38 -4.93
N ALA A 38 -14.55 5.68 -5.30
CA ALA A 38 -15.72 4.91 -4.89
C ALA A 38 -15.67 3.46 -5.41
N ASP A 39 -15.05 3.25 -6.57
CA ASP A 39 -14.84 1.93 -7.18
C ASP A 39 -13.53 1.25 -6.73
N GLY A 40 -12.91 1.73 -5.64
CA GLY A 40 -11.74 1.09 -5.03
C GLY A 40 -10.39 1.49 -5.61
N SER A 41 -10.30 2.61 -6.31
CA SER A 41 -9.03 3.16 -6.87
C SER A 41 -8.26 2.13 -7.71
N LEU A 42 -8.97 1.39 -8.55
CA LEU A 42 -8.40 0.34 -9.38
C LEU A 42 -7.39 0.92 -10.37
N VAL A 43 -6.33 0.16 -10.62
CA VAL A 43 -5.26 0.48 -11.56
C VAL A 43 -5.22 -0.58 -12.64
N ALA A 44 -5.18 -0.13 -13.90
CA ALA A 44 -5.07 -1.01 -15.06
C ALA A 44 -3.68 -0.88 -15.69
N ASP A 45 -3.22 -1.95 -16.32
CA ASP A 45 -2.01 -1.97 -17.15
C ASP A 45 -2.26 -1.34 -18.54
N ALA A 46 -1.23 -1.32 -19.38
CA ALA A 46 -1.31 -0.78 -20.74
C ALA A 46 -2.30 -1.52 -21.66
N SER A 47 -2.72 -2.74 -21.31
CA SER A 47 -3.72 -3.53 -22.03
C SER A 47 -5.15 -3.23 -21.57
N GLY A 48 -5.32 -2.43 -20.50
CA GLY A 48 -6.60 -2.15 -19.85
C GLY A 48 -7.04 -3.20 -18.84
N GLN A 49 -6.20 -4.21 -18.55
CA GLN A 49 -6.49 -5.20 -17.53
C GLN A 49 -6.24 -4.61 -16.13
N VAL A 50 -7.22 -4.77 -15.23
CA VAL A 50 -7.05 -4.36 -13.83
C VAL A 50 -6.00 -5.25 -13.17
N VAL A 51 -4.93 -4.63 -12.68
CA VAL A 51 -3.79 -5.31 -12.04
C VAL A 51 -3.73 -5.09 -10.54
N GLY A 52 -4.54 -4.20 -9.99
CA GLY A 52 -4.61 -3.94 -8.56
C GLY A 52 -5.33 -2.67 -8.19
N SER A 53 -5.12 -2.22 -6.97
CA SER A 53 -5.60 -0.94 -6.45
C SER A 53 -4.42 -0.12 -5.92
N ARG A 54 -4.45 1.21 -6.13
CA ARG A 54 -3.44 2.10 -5.55
C ARG A 54 -3.49 2.19 -4.02
N LEU A 55 -4.56 1.67 -3.41
CA LEU A 55 -4.77 1.68 -1.96
C LEU A 55 -4.28 0.42 -1.26
N VAL A 56 -3.90 -0.63 -2.00
CA VAL A 56 -3.58 -1.95 -1.45
C VAL A 56 -2.22 -2.41 -1.98
N ALA A 57 -1.33 -2.77 -1.06
CA ALA A 57 -0.04 -3.35 -1.42
C ALA A 57 -0.19 -4.72 -2.06
N GLN A 58 0.73 -5.03 -2.95
CA GLN A 58 0.92 -6.35 -3.57
C GLN A 58 2.33 -6.85 -3.33
N GLY A 59 2.51 -8.16 -3.22
CA GLY A 59 3.81 -8.79 -3.10
C GLY A 59 4.57 -8.78 -4.43
N PHE A 60 5.74 -8.17 -4.44
CA PHE A 60 6.70 -8.25 -5.56
C PHE A 60 7.96 -8.95 -5.08
N SER A 61 8.42 -9.96 -5.83
CA SER A 61 9.64 -10.73 -5.53
C SER A 61 10.64 -10.76 -6.69
N ASP A 62 10.20 -10.45 -7.92
CA ASP A 62 11.08 -10.36 -9.08
C ASP A 62 12.07 -9.18 -8.90
N PRO A 63 13.38 -9.36 -9.12
CA PRO A 63 14.37 -8.31 -8.97
C PRO A 63 14.19 -7.10 -9.90
N ARG A 64 13.40 -7.23 -10.97
CA ARG A 64 13.04 -6.12 -11.87
C ARG A 64 12.09 -5.10 -11.23
N TYR A 65 11.38 -5.48 -10.14
CA TYR A 65 10.42 -4.62 -9.48
C TYR A 65 10.95 -4.03 -8.19
N VAL A 66 10.43 -2.88 -7.83
CA VAL A 66 10.59 -2.31 -6.49
C VAL A 66 9.72 -3.12 -5.53
N TRP A 67 10.31 -3.57 -4.43
CA TRP A 67 9.64 -4.37 -3.43
C TRP A 67 8.96 -3.48 -2.38
N PRO A 68 7.76 -3.84 -1.93
CA PRO A 68 7.01 -3.10 -0.92
C PRO A 68 7.56 -3.34 0.49
N ARG A 69 6.93 -2.71 1.48
CA ARG A 69 7.14 -3.04 2.89
C ARG A 69 6.73 -4.49 3.17
N PRO A 70 7.40 -5.18 4.12
CA PRO A 70 6.98 -6.52 4.52
C PRO A 70 5.54 -6.56 5.01
N SER A 71 4.81 -7.60 4.65
CA SER A 71 3.43 -7.84 5.07
C SER A 71 3.37 -8.96 6.10
N ALA A 72 2.64 -8.76 7.19
CA ALA A 72 2.35 -9.81 8.18
C ALA A 72 1.19 -10.72 7.74
N VAL A 73 0.46 -10.33 6.68
CA VAL A 73 -0.71 -11.05 6.13
C VAL A 73 -0.48 -11.50 4.68
N ASN A 74 0.78 -11.57 4.23
CA ASN A 74 1.14 -11.97 2.86
C ASN A 74 0.40 -11.20 1.77
N TYR A 75 0.12 -9.91 2.01
CA TYR A 75 -0.60 -9.02 1.08
C TYR A 75 -2.03 -9.51 0.75
N ASP A 76 -2.65 -10.29 1.63
CA ASP A 76 -4.06 -10.68 1.49
C ASP A 76 -4.97 -9.49 1.78
N ALA A 77 -5.57 -8.93 0.72
CA ALA A 77 -6.46 -7.77 0.81
C ALA A 77 -7.73 -8.03 1.63
N ALA A 78 -8.10 -9.29 1.82
CA ALA A 78 -9.26 -9.68 2.65
C ALA A 78 -8.92 -9.80 4.15
N ALA A 79 -7.63 -9.73 4.52
CA ALA A 79 -7.15 -10.01 5.87
C ALA A 79 -6.20 -8.90 6.39
N ALA A 80 -6.62 -7.63 6.33
CA ALA A 80 -5.80 -6.54 6.84
C ALA A 80 -5.40 -6.76 8.31
N GLY A 81 -4.10 -6.72 8.60
CA GLY A 81 -3.57 -6.92 9.95
C GLY A 81 -2.06 -6.72 10.05
N GLY A 82 -1.62 -6.24 11.21
CA GLY A 82 -0.20 -6.12 11.54
C GLY A 82 0.34 -7.36 12.23
N SER A 83 1.66 -7.42 12.41
CA SER A 83 2.31 -8.52 13.13
C SER A 83 1.97 -8.56 14.62
N ASN A 84 1.55 -7.42 15.19
CA ASN A 84 1.22 -7.25 16.61
C ASN A 84 2.31 -7.73 17.58
N LEU A 85 3.56 -7.81 17.11
CA LEU A 85 4.69 -8.25 17.91
C LEU A 85 5.19 -7.12 18.81
N SER A 86 5.49 -7.47 20.07
CA SER A 86 6.19 -6.55 20.96
C SER A 86 7.58 -6.19 20.40
N PRO A 87 8.07 -4.95 20.57
CA PRO A 87 9.43 -4.57 20.16
C PRO A 87 10.54 -5.48 20.70
N ALA A 88 10.31 -6.14 21.83
CA ALA A 88 11.23 -7.09 22.43
C ALA A 88 11.10 -8.52 21.88
N ASN A 89 10.18 -8.79 20.96
CA ASN A 89 9.99 -10.14 20.41
C ASN A 89 11.14 -10.48 19.45
N PRO A 90 11.87 -11.60 19.69
CA PRO A 90 13.01 -12.00 18.86
C PRO A 90 12.64 -12.31 17.40
N GLU A 91 11.38 -12.59 17.12
CA GLU A 91 10.89 -12.85 15.77
C GLU A 91 11.06 -11.63 14.85
N ILE A 92 10.96 -10.40 15.40
CA ILE A 92 11.22 -9.16 14.65
C ILE A 92 12.63 -9.17 14.08
N ALA A 93 13.63 -9.48 14.94
CA ALA A 93 15.02 -9.53 14.53
C ALA A 93 15.29 -10.68 13.53
N THR A 94 14.64 -11.82 13.72
CA THR A 94 14.75 -12.98 12.82
C THR A 94 14.22 -12.66 11.44
N ARG A 95 13.02 -12.06 11.36
CA ARG A 95 12.42 -11.62 10.10
C ARG A 95 13.28 -10.54 9.41
N ALA A 96 13.72 -9.53 10.15
CA ALA A 96 14.58 -8.48 9.61
C ALA A 96 15.88 -9.05 9.03
N LYS A 97 16.55 -9.98 9.72
CA LYS A 97 17.76 -10.65 9.21
C LYS A 97 17.49 -11.42 7.91
N ALA A 98 16.38 -12.13 7.81
CA ALA A 98 16.01 -12.84 6.58
C ALA A 98 15.79 -11.88 5.40
N ILE A 99 15.13 -10.75 5.64
CA ILE A 99 14.91 -9.73 4.61
C ILE A 99 16.21 -9.06 4.21
N ILE A 100 17.08 -8.69 5.17
CA ILE A 100 18.40 -8.11 4.91
C ILE A 100 19.23 -9.07 4.03
N ALA A 101 19.22 -10.36 4.36
CA ALA A 101 19.91 -11.38 3.56
C ALA A 101 19.36 -11.46 2.12
N ALA A 102 18.07 -11.29 1.93
CA ALA A 102 17.45 -11.31 0.60
C ALA A 102 17.85 -10.12 -0.28
N TYR A 103 18.18 -8.96 0.33
CA TYR A 103 18.73 -7.83 -0.42
C TYR A 103 20.17 -8.06 -0.88
N GLY A 104 20.94 -8.90 -0.18
CA GLY A 104 22.29 -9.29 -0.58
C GLY A 104 23.32 -8.14 -0.62
N VAL A 105 23.11 -7.09 0.16
CA VAL A 105 23.96 -5.90 0.20
C VAL A 105 24.50 -5.66 1.61
N ASP A 106 25.76 -5.23 1.70
CA ASP A 106 26.42 -4.85 2.97
C ASP A 106 26.34 -3.32 3.13
N ALA A 107 25.10 -2.83 3.30
CA ALA A 107 24.80 -1.42 3.49
C ALA A 107 23.61 -1.26 4.45
N PRO A 108 23.50 -0.12 5.16
CA PRO A 108 22.32 0.17 5.98
C PRO A 108 21.06 0.17 5.14
N ILE A 109 20.09 -0.67 5.51
CA ILE A 109 18.81 -0.78 4.81
C ILE A 109 17.79 0.16 5.47
N PRO A 110 17.03 0.95 4.72
CA PRO A 110 15.93 1.76 5.25
C PRO A 110 14.94 0.93 6.07
N ALA A 111 14.55 1.45 7.24
CA ALA A 111 13.78 0.70 8.24
C ALA A 111 12.44 0.18 7.72
N ASP A 112 11.78 0.91 6.83
CA ASP A 112 10.51 0.52 6.23
C ASP A 112 10.61 -0.71 5.30
N LEU A 113 11.80 -1.00 4.77
CA LEU A 113 12.03 -2.21 3.96
C LEU A 113 12.20 -3.48 4.82
N VAL A 114 12.42 -3.35 6.12
CA VAL A 114 12.62 -4.50 7.04
C VAL A 114 11.55 -4.59 8.12
N THR A 115 10.69 -3.56 8.24
CA THR A 115 9.60 -3.53 9.23
C THR A 115 8.24 -3.71 8.54
N ALA A 116 7.44 -4.67 9.04
CA ALA A 116 6.10 -4.88 8.51
C ALA A 116 5.24 -3.62 8.65
N SER A 117 4.39 -3.38 7.67
CA SER A 117 3.38 -2.32 7.76
C SER A 117 2.32 -2.66 8.82
N GLY A 118 1.70 -1.63 9.42
CA GLY A 118 0.69 -1.82 10.47
C GLY A 118 -0.57 -2.56 9.99
N ALA A 119 -0.95 -2.38 8.73
CA ALA A 119 -2.08 -3.07 8.11
C ALA A 119 -1.67 -4.31 7.31
N GLY A 120 -0.36 -4.50 7.05
CA GLY A 120 0.13 -5.52 6.11
C GLY A 120 -0.19 -5.23 4.64
N LEU A 121 -0.83 -4.10 4.35
CA LEU A 121 -1.35 -3.73 3.03
C LEU A 121 -0.97 -2.29 2.60
N ASP A 122 0.00 -1.66 3.27
CA ASP A 122 0.46 -0.31 2.91
C ASP A 122 1.14 -0.32 1.51
N PRO A 123 0.57 0.35 0.50
CA PRO A 123 1.11 0.35 -0.85
C PRO A 123 2.33 1.26 -1.02
N HIS A 124 2.74 1.97 0.02
CA HIS A 124 3.81 2.96 -0.05
C HIS A 124 5.08 2.50 0.67
N ILE A 125 6.21 2.97 0.13
CA ILE A 125 7.51 2.94 0.79
C ILE A 125 8.08 4.35 0.85
N SER A 126 9.04 4.58 1.75
CA SER A 126 9.75 5.86 1.80
C SER A 126 10.53 6.12 0.51
N LEU A 127 10.75 7.38 0.18
CA LEU A 127 11.64 7.75 -0.93
C LEU A 127 13.04 7.11 -0.74
N ALA A 128 13.56 7.09 0.49
CA ALA A 128 14.82 6.43 0.82
C ALA A 128 14.77 4.93 0.51
N GLY A 129 13.67 4.24 0.89
CA GLY A 129 13.45 2.84 0.59
C GLY A 129 13.36 2.53 -0.90
N ALA A 130 12.73 3.41 -1.68
CA ALA A 130 12.68 3.28 -3.13
C ALA A 130 14.07 3.49 -3.76
N LEU A 131 14.78 4.54 -3.37
CA LEU A 131 16.11 4.86 -3.89
C LEU A 131 17.16 3.80 -3.53
N PHE A 132 17.04 3.17 -2.36
CA PHE A 132 17.91 2.06 -1.97
C PHE A 132 17.84 0.88 -2.95
N GLN A 133 16.71 0.65 -3.60
CA GLN A 133 16.50 -0.46 -4.52
C GLN A 133 16.95 -0.16 -5.97
N VAL A 134 17.35 1.08 -6.27
CA VAL A 134 17.74 1.51 -7.63
C VAL A 134 18.81 0.61 -8.28
N PRO A 135 19.94 0.27 -7.63
CA PRO A 135 20.98 -0.53 -8.29
C PRO A 135 20.49 -1.92 -8.70
N ARG A 136 19.67 -2.55 -7.86
CA ARG A 136 19.10 -3.87 -8.14
C ARG A 136 18.12 -3.81 -9.32
N VAL A 137 17.19 -2.85 -9.29
CA VAL A 137 16.16 -2.69 -10.33
C VAL A 137 16.78 -2.30 -11.67
N ALA A 138 17.68 -1.32 -11.67
CA ALA A 138 18.40 -0.88 -12.86
C ALA A 138 19.18 -2.01 -13.54
N LYS A 139 19.95 -2.77 -12.74
CA LYS A 139 20.69 -3.94 -13.23
C LYS A 139 19.75 -5.02 -13.81
N ALA A 140 18.65 -5.33 -13.13
CA ALA A 140 17.74 -6.37 -13.56
C ALA A 140 16.95 -6.00 -14.83
N ARG A 141 16.76 -4.70 -15.07
CA ARG A 141 16.07 -4.16 -16.26
C ARG A 141 17.03 -3.75 -17.39
N GLY A 142 18.34 -3.72 -17.15
CA GLY A 142 19.30 -3.16 -18.10
C GLY A 142 19.14 -1.66 -18.33
N MET A 143 18.62 -0.94 -17.32
CA MET A 143 18.41 0.50 -17.33
C MET A 143 19.56 1.23 -16.64
N ASP A 144 19.73 2.50 -16.99
CA ASP A 144 20.60 3.41 -16.27
C ASP A 144 20.02 3.75 -14.89
N GLU A 145 20.87 3.78 -13.84
CA GLU A 145 20.44 4.08 -12.48
C GLU A 145 19.84 5.48 -12.32
N ASP A 146 20.38 6.47 -13.05
CA ASP A 146 19.86 7.85 -12.99
C ASP A 146 18.46 7.95 -13.60
N SER A 147 18.17 7.15 -14.61
CA SER A 147 16.82 7.05 -15.20
C SER A 147 15.83 6.47 -14.20
N VAL A 148 16.18 5.38 -13.51
CA VAL A 148 15.32 4.78 -12.45
C VAL A 148 15.16 5.75 -11.27
N ARG A 149 16.23 6.40 -10.84
CA ARG A 149 16.23 7.42 -9.77
C ARG A 149 15.33 8.61 -10.13
N GLY A 150 15.44 9.08 -11.37
CA GLY A 150 14.61 10.18 -11.90
C GLY A 150 13.12 9.83 -11.87
N LEU A 151 12.76 8.60 -12.27
CA LEU A 151 11.39 8.11 -12.24
C LEU A 151 10.83 8.05 -10.80
N ILE A 152 11.58 7.45 -9.89
CA ILE A 152 11.22 7.38 -8.45
C ILE A 152 11.00 8.78 -7.89
N THR A 153 11.90 9.72 -8.19
CA THR A 153 11.83 11.09 -7.67
C THR A 153 10.61 11.85 -8.22
N ARG A 154 10.24 11.63 -9.48
CA ARG A 154 9.04 12.22 -10.10
C ARG A 154 7.74 11.70 -9.45
N LEU A 155 7.68 10.40 -9.17
CA LEU A 155 6.48 9.77 -8.61
C LEU A 155 6.37 9.94 -7.08
N ALA A 156 7.44 10.36 -6.41
CA ALA A 156 7.44 10.56 -4.99
C ALA A 156 6.64 11.82 -4.61
N PHE A 157 5.77 11.69 -3.62
CA PHE A 157 4.93 12.77 -3.10
C PHE A 157 4.95 12.83 -1.58
N ALA A 158 4.59 13.99 -1.02
CA ALA A 158 4.45 14.21 0.42
C ALA A 158 2.95 14.11 0.78
N PRO A 159 2.50 13.11 1.56
CA PRO A 159 1.07 12.87 1.81
C PRO A 159 0.39 13.99 2.61
N GLY A 160 1.15 14.75 3.41
CA GLY A 160 0.68 15.94 4.13
C GLY A 160 1.01 17.27 3.42
N GLY A 161 1.40 17.22 2.15
CA GLY A 161 1.81 18.41 1.40
C GLY A 161 2.95 19.17 2.12
N PRO A 162 2.84 20.50 2.28
CA PRO A 162 3.89 21.29 2.92
C PRO A 162 4.06 21.02 4.43
N LEU A 163 3.15 20.27 5.04
CA LEU A 163 3.21 19.94 6.47
C LEU A 163 4.04 18.68 6.76
N THR A 164 4.43 17.91 5.74
CA THR A 164 5.28 16.73 5.89
C THR A 164 6.50 16.84 4.98
N GLN A 165 7.68 16.54 5.54
CA GLN A 165 8.94 16.52 4.79
C GLN A 165 9.22 15.16 4.17
N ASP A 166 8.63 14.10 4.73
CA ASP A 166 8.86 12.73 4.29
C ASP A 166 8.08 12.45 3.01
N ARG A 167 8.80 12.12 1.96
CA ARG A 167 8.23 11.71 0.68
C ARG A 167 8.10 10.20 0.62
N ILE A 168 7.00 9.75 0.07
CA ILE A 168 6.68 8.34 -0.16
C ILE A 168 6.41 8.07 -1.62
N VAL A 169 6.45 6.79 -2.00
CA VAL A 169 6.21 6.33 -3.38
C VAL A 169 5.22 5.17 -3.34
N ASN A 170 4.23 5.18 -4.21
CA ASN A 170 3.35 4.03 -4.41
C ASN A 170 4.08 2.98 -5.24
N VAL A 171 4.23 1.77 -4.67
CA VAL A 171 5.04 0.71 -5.28
C VAL A 171 4.40 0.17 -6.56
N LEU A 172 3.07 -0.01 -6.59
CA LEU A 172 2.37 -0.50 -7.77
C LEU A 172 2.48 0.49 -8.94
N GLU A 173 2.22 1.77 -8.69
CA GLU A 173 2.30 2.82 -9.71
C GLU A 173 3.74 2.96 -10.25
N LEU A 174 4.74 2.87 -9.37
CA LEU A 174 6.14 2.90 -9.77
C LEU A 174 6.51 1.70 -10.64
N ASN A 175 6.09 0.49 -10.26
CA ASN A 175 6.39 -0.72 -11.02
C ASN A 175 5.71 -0.70 -12.41
N LEU A 176 4.50 -0.20 -12.52
CA LEU A 176 3.82 -0.01 -13.80
C LEU A 176 4.53 1.03 -14.68
N ALA A 177 5.01 2.13 -14.08
CA ALA A 177 5.78 3.12 -14.82
C ALA A 177 7.13 2.56 -15.32
N LEU A 178 7.78 1.69 -14.53
CA LEU A 178 8.97 0.96 -14.96
C LEU A 178 8.68 -0.01 -16.12
N ASP A 179 7.51 -0.64 -16.14
CA ASP A 179 7.11 -1.53 -17.24
C ASP A 179 6.73 -0.77 -18.51
N ALA A 180 6.22 0.44 -18.38
CA ALA A 180 5.94 1.33 -19.52
C ALA A 180 7.22 1.90 -20.18
N GLY A 181 8.39 1.69 -19.60
CA GLY A 181 9.67 2.20 -20.13
C GLY A 181 9.82 3.71 -19.95
N ALA A 182 9.15 4.29 -18.96
CA ALA A 182 9.15 5.74 -18.69
C ALA A 182 10.45 6.19 -17.99
#